data_d88a0ee3e944b5af4d21947a504afd8c
#
_entry.id   d88a0ee3e944b5af4d21947a504afd8c
#
_cell.length_a   1.000
_cell.length_b   1.000
_cell.length_c   1.000
_cell.angle_alpha   90.00
_cell.angle_beta   90.00
_cell.angle_gamma   90.00
#
_symmetry.space_group_name_H-M   'P 1'
#
loop_
_entity.id
_entity.type
_entity.pdbx_description
1 polymer ?
#
loop_
_entity_poly.entity_id
_entity_poly.type
_entity_poly.pdbx_seq_one_letter_code
_entity_poly.pdbx_strand_id
1 'polypeptide(L)'
;MNKTPCFSPAHILLPSEQIPVGQWGCVACDQFTSDRSYWEKAAQAAAGGPSTLDLILPEVYLEEDDVDARISAIHAAMDDYTRNVLTRAADGFIYVERTEQSGRVRQGLVGRIDLEAYSYAEGAVPAIRPSEHTVESRIPPRMAVRRGARLETPHIMMLADDPGCTLIEPIGGKKEQLRKVYEGDLMLNGGHIAGWAVEDPALLAQIDSALNALGSQEAFDARYPQAKGGAPLTLAVGDGNHSLASAKACWEELKKTLTPEQQLTHPARWCLAEVCNVHSPAIEIEPIHRVLFNVDCGAVLLALIAWSDSHAAGICFGDAKQQSFTLAGPHVANVLSFEHPVAPLTVGTIDAFIEYFMARHIEARVDYVHDEPAVRALCRQGGVAFLMPPFEKSDLFKGIVMGGVLPRKTFSMGHAEEKRYYMECRNILGEE
;
A
#
# COMPACT_ATOMS: atom_id res chain seq x y z
N MET A 1 -5.80 -10.05 -29.90
CA MET A 1 -6.75 -9.93 -28.78
C MET A 1 -6.39 -8.68 -28.00
N ASN A 2 -7.30 -7.70 -27.90
CA ASN A 2 -7.06 -6.54 -27.04
C ASN A 2 -6.88 -7.04 -25.60
N LYS A 3 -5.75 -6.76 -25.01
CA LYS A 3 -5.45 -7.11 -23.62
C LYS A 3 -6.37 -6.26 -22.72
N THR A 4 -7.13 -6.86 -21.83
CA THR A 4 -7.94 -6.11 -20.86
C THR A 4 -7.00 -5.17 -20.10
N PRO A 5 -7.31 -3.86 -19.98
CA PRO A 5 -6.50 -2.94 -19.21
C PRO A 5 -6.37 -3.41 -17.77
N CYS A 6 -5.19 -3.30 -17.19
CA CYS A 6 -4.97 -3.68 -15.79
C CYS A 6 -5.67 -2.74 -14.78
N PHE A 7 -6.02 -1.53 -15.21
CA PHE A 7 -6.78 -0.53 -14.47
C PHE A 7 -7.85 0.08 -15.39
N SER A 8 -9.08 0.21 -14.94
CA SER A 8 -10.22 0.59 -15.80
C SER A 8 -11.30 1.35 -15.00
N PRO A 9 -12.23 2.02 -15.71
CA PRO A 9 -13.40 2.65 -15.10
C PRO A 9 -14.23 1.65 -14.29
N ALA A 10 -14.93 2.14 -13.27
CA ALA A 10 -15.82 1.34 -12.43
C ALA A 10 -17.18 2.02 -12.23
N HIS A 11 -18.20 1.25 -11.89
CA HIS A 11 -19.42 1.76 -11.28
C HIS A 11 -19.16 1.96 -9.80
N ILE A 12 -18.90 3.21 -9.40
CA ILE A 12 -18.48 3.60 -8.05
C ILE A 12 -19.69 4.15 -7.31
N LEU A 13 -20.03 3.52 -6.19
CA LEU A 13 -21.12 3.91 -5.32
C LEU A 13 -20.65 4.91 -4.28
N LEU A 14 -21.47 5.91 -4.00
CA LEU A 14 -21.17 7.02 -3.09
C LEU A 14 -22.34 7.25 -2.13
N PRO A 15 -22.05 7.68 -0.89
CA PRO A 15 -23.11 8.02 0.06
C PRO A 15 -23.93 9.23 -0.39
N SER A 16 -25.09 9.41 0.21
CA SER A 16 -25.90 10.63 0.05
C SER A 16 -25.05 11.88 0.37
N GLU A 17 -25.29 13.00 -0.36
CA GLU A 17 -24.61 14.29 -0.11
C GLU A 17 -24.86 14.86 1.29
N GLN A 18 -25.91 14.39 1.96
CA GLN A 18 -26.23 14.82 3.32
C GLN A 18 -25.32 14.23 4.39
N ILE A 19 -24.54 13.19 4.05
CA ILE A 19 -23.62 12.55 4.98
C ILE A 19 -22.27 13.28 4.93
N PRO A 20 -21.83 13.92 6.03
CA PRO A 20 -20.57 14.64 6.03
C PRO A 20 -19.36 13.70 5.82
N VAL A 21 -18.36 14.17 5.09
CA VAL A 21 -17.12 13.42 4.83
C VAL A 21 -16.45 12.94 6.12
N GLY A 22 -16.37 13.82 7.13
CA GLY A 22 -15.76 13.50 8.42
C GLY A 22 -16.53 12.49 9.27
N GLN A 23 -17.81 12.22 8.95
CA GLN A 23 -18.58 11.14 9.53
C GLN A 23 -18.43 9.85 8.71
N TRP A 24 -18.44 9.98 7.37
CA TRP A 24 -18.45 8.86 6.44
C TRP A 24 -17.12 8.13 6.39
N GLY A 25 -16.02 8.84 6.10
CA GLY A 25 -14.74 8.23 5.77
C GLY A 25 -13.88 7.94 6.99
N CYS A 26 -13.54 6.68 7.26
CA CYS A 26 -12.53 6.30 8.25
C CYS A 26 -11.23 5.82 7.58
N VAL A 27 -10.13 5.81 8.34
CA VAL A 27 -8.80 5.38 7.85
C VAL A 27 -8.76 3.88 7.58
N ALA A 28 -7.80 3.45 6.79
CA ALA A 28 -7.52 2.05 6.48
C ALA A 28 -7.49 1.15 7.74
N CYS A 29 -8.18 0.02 7.67
CA CYS A 29 -8.39 -0.90 8.81
C CYS A 29 -7.12 -1.53 9.37
N ASP A 30 -6.02 -1.51 8.62
CA ASP A 30 -4.71 -2.03 8.98
C ASP A 30 -3.80 -0.98 9.65
N GLN A 31 -4.35 0.20 9.95
CA GLN A 31 -3.68 1.23 10.76
C GLN A 31 -4.12 1.14 12.21
N PHE A 32 -3.33 1.73 13.13
CA PHE A 32 -3.64 1.73 14.57
C PHE A 32 -3.98 0.34 15.12
N THR A 33 -3.23 -0.68 14.67
CA THR A 33 -3.49 -2.10 14.98
C THR A 33 -3.32 -2.48 16.44
N SER A 34 -2.69 -1.62 17.25
CA SER A 34 -2.54 -1.78 18.71
C SER A 34 -3.18 -0.65 19.51
N ASP A 35 -3.89 0.27 18.86
CA ASP A 35 -4.53 1.42 19.52
C ASP A 35 -6.07 1.35 19.43
N ARG A 36 -6.69 0.67 20.38
CA ARG A 36 -8.16 0.61 20.52
C ARG A 36 -8.78 1.99 20.70
N SER A 37 -8.08 2.89 21.41
CA SER A 37 -8.62 4.21 21.72
C SER A 37 -8.82 5.06 20.46
N TYR A 38 -8.01 4.84 19.43
CA TYR A 38 -8.22 5.46 18.11
C TYR A 38 -9.56 5.03 17.50
N TRP A 39 -9.84 3.73 17.49
CA TRP A 39 -11.07 3.18 16.90
C TRP A 39 -12.32 3.53 17.69
N GLU A 40 -12.22 3.66 19.02
CA GLU A 40 -13.29 4.19 19.87
C GLU A 40 -13.62 5.65 19.54
N LYS A 41 -12.58 6.48 19.30
CA LYS A 41 -12.76 7.88 18.85
C LYS A 41 -13.34 7.93 17.44
N ALA A 42 -12.93 7.04 16.54
CA ALA A 42 -13.51 6.93 15.20
C ALA A 42 -15.00 6.58 15.25
N ALA A 43 -15.38 5.64 16.12
CA ALA A 43 -16.78 5.31 16.36
C ALA A 43 -17.58 6.49 16.96
N GLN A 44 -16.98 7.29 17.83
CA GLN A 44 -17.59 8.51 18.36
C GLN A 44 -17.75 9.58 17.26
N ALA A 45 -16.76 9.75 16.39
CA ALA A 45 -16.83 10.69 15.26
C ALA A 45 -17.91 10.30 14.23
N ALA A 46 -18.13 9.00 14.05
CA ALA A 46 -19.18 8.45 13.18
C ALA A 46 -20.56 8.39 13.87
N ALA A 47 -20.61 8.62 15.20
CA ALA A 47 -21.82 8.39 15.99
C ALA A 47 -23.03 9.17 15.47
N GLY A 48 -24.13 8.44 15.29
CA GLY A 48 -25.41 8.98 14.87
C GLY A 48 -25.71 8.91 13.37
N GLY A 49 -24.83 8.32 12.55
CA GLY A 49 -25.11 8.14 11.14
C GLY A 49 -24.20 7.12 10.45
N PRO A 50 -24.47 6.85 9.16
CA PRO A 50 -23.73 5.88 8.38
C PRO A 50 -22.25 6.24 8.22
N SER A 51 -21.37 5.25 8.30
CA SER A 51 -19.93 5.40 8.14
C SER A 51 -19.31 4.17 7.49
N THR A 52 -18.21 4.34 6.77
CA THR A 52 -17.42 3.20 6.27
C THR A 52 -16.84 2.35 7.40
N LEU A 53 -16.82 2.86 8.64
CA LEU A 53 -16.45 2.07 9.81
C LEU A 53 -17.36 0.85 10.02
N ASP A 54 -18.65 0.94 9.62
CA ASP A 54 -19.60 -0.16 9.68
C ASP A 54 -19.38 -1.22 8.59
N LEU A 55 -18.56 -0.91 7.60
CA LEU A 55 -18.29 -1.76 6.42
C LEU A 55 -16.93 -2.47 6.50
N ILE A 56 -16.14 -2.22 7.53
CA ILE A 56 -14.79 -2.75 7.69
C ILE A 56 -14.60 -3.43 9.05
N LEU A 57 -13.58 -4.28 9.14
CA LEU A 57 -13.11 -4.82 10.41
C LEU A 57 -11.71 -4.27 10.71
N PRO A 58 -11.55 -3.32 11.65
CA PRO A 58 -10.24 -2.87 12.08
C PRO A 58 -9.40 -4.02 12.64
N GLU A 59 -8.10 -4.07 12.26
CA GLU A 59 -7.23 -5.20 12.60
C GLU A 59 -7.03 -5.40 14.10
N VAL A 60 -7.20 -4.35 14.90
CA VAL A 60 -7.15 -4.44 16.38
C VAL A 60 -8.19 -5.41 16.95
N TYR A 61 -9.22 -5.77 16.20
CA TYR A 61 -10.31 -6.67 16.61
C TYR A 61 -10.23 -8.07 16.00
N LEU A 62 -9.20 -8.37 15.17
CA LEU A 62 -9.10 -9.65 14.44
C LEU A 62 -8.89 -10.89 15.34
N GLU A 63 -8.40 -10.71 16.56
CA GLU A 63 -8.12 -11.80 17.50
C GLU A 63 -9.16 -11.88 18.63
N GLU A 64 -10.32 -11.20 18.49
CA GLU A 64 -11.39 -11.22 19.49
C GLU A 64 -12.35 -12.40 19.26
N ASP A 65 -12.97 -12.86 20.35
CA ASP A 65 -13.90 -14.00 20.33
C ASP A 65 -15.19 -13.72 19.53
N ASP A 66 -15.51 -12.42 19.26
CA ASP A 66 -16.73 -11.99 18.57
C ASP A 66 -16.52 -11.68 17.08
N VAL A 67 -15.38 -12.03 16.49
CA VAL A 67 -15.03 -11.71 15.09
C VAL A 67 -16.12 -12.14 14.11
N ASP A 68 -16.67 -13.35 14.25
CA ASP A 68 -17.72 -13.84 13.34
C ASP A 68 -19.02 -13.01 13.45
N ALA A 69 -19.36 -12.56 14.67
CA ALA A 69 -20.50 -11.68 14.88
C ALA A 69 -20.26 -10.30 14.26
N ARG A 70 -19.04 -9.76 14.34
CA ARG A 70 -18.65 -8.51 13.68
C ARG A 70 -18.73 -8.62 12.16
N ILE A 71 -18.22 -9.71 11.58
CA ILE A 71 -18.29 -9.95 10.13
C ILE A 71 -19.77 -10.02 9.69
N SER A 72 -20.61 -10.71 10.44
CA SER A 72 -22.06 -10.79 10.14
C SER A 72 -22.74 -9.41 10.19
N ALA A 73 -22.37 -8.58 11.15
CA ALA A 73 -22.87 -7.20 11.27
C ALA A 73 -22.40 -6.33 10.09
N ILE A 74 -21.12 -6.47 9.67
CA ILE A 74 -20.57 -5.79 8.50
C ILE A 74 -21.35 -6.15 7.23
N HIS A 75 -21.62 -7.44 7.00
CA HIS A 75 -22.38 -7.87 5.84
C HIS A 75 -23.81 -7.33 5.86
N ALA A 76 -24.46 -7.33 7.03
CA ALA A 76 -25.79 -6.73 7.17
C ALA A 76 -25.79 -5.21 6.90
N ALA A 77 -24.74 -4.51 7.37
CA ALA A 77 -24.56 -3.09 7.07
C ALA A 77 -24.31 -2.84 5.57
N MET A 78 -23.53 -3.68 4.90
CA MET A 78 -23.33 -3.59 3.45
C MET A 78 -24.64 -3.73 2.67
N ASP A 79 -25.51 -4.66 3.07
CA ASP A 79 -26.83 -4.85 2.46
C ASP A 79 -27.75 -3.65 2.70
N ASP A 80 -27.74 -3.09 3.90
CA ASP A 80 -28.51 -1.89 4.22
C ASP A 80 -27.99 -0.66 3.47
N TYR A 81 -26.68 -0.46 3.46
CA TYR A 81 -26.05 0.69 2.81
C TYR A 81 -26.25 0.70 1.30
N THR A 82 -26.24 -0.48 0.67
CA THR A 82 -26.55 -0.59 -0.75
C THR A 82 -27.97 -0.12 -1.07
N ARG A 83 -28.93 -0.34 -0.15
CA ARG A 83 -30.34 0.04 -0.37
C ARG A 83 -30.66 1.48 0.04
N ASN A 84 -30.05 1.95 1.13
CA ASN A 84 -30.54 3.13 1.85
C ASN A 84 -29.53 4.27 1.96
N VAL A 85 -28.24 4.02 1.79
CA VAL A 85 -27.15 5.00 2.05
C VAL A 85 -26.42 5.38 0.78
N LEU A 86 -26.06 4.41 -0.06
CA LEU A 86 -25.27 4.62 -1.28
C LEU A 86 -26.20 5.02 -2.44
N THR A 87 -26.74 6.23 -2.38
CA THR A 87 -27.76 6.73 -3.28
C THR A 87 -27.20 7.44 -4.52
N ARG A 88 -25.90 7.59 -4.62
CA ARG A 88 -25.21 8.24 -5.75
C ARG A 88 -24.19 7.30 -6.37
N ALA A 89 -23.87 7.55 -7.64
CA ALA A 89 -22.84 6.80 -8.34
C ALA A 89 -22.02 7.68 -9.29
N ALA A 90 -20.87 7.14 -9.69
CA ALA A 90 -20.08 7.63 -10.81
C ALA A 90 -19.68 6.45 -11.69
N ASP A 91 -19.89 6.59 -13.01
CA ASP A 91 -19.57 5.58 -14.02
C ASP A 91 -18.28 5.98 -14.74
N GLY A 92 -17.15 5.69 -14.11
CA GLY A 92 -15.85 6.14 -14.61
C GLY A 92 -14.73 5.96 -13.60
N PHE A 93 -13.92 6.99 -13.46
CA PHE A 93 -12.97 7.12 -12.37
C PHE A 93 -13.41 8.24 -11.42
N ILE A 94 -12.83 8.28 -10.22
CA ILE A 94 -12.86 9.47 -9.38
C ILE A 94 -11.43 10.01 -9.29
N TYR A 95 -11.24 11.27 -9.71
CA TYR A 95 -10.03 12.02 -9.42
C TYR A 95 -10.11 12.51 -7.99
N VAL A 96 -9.06 12.29 -7.21
CA VAL A 96 -9.02 12.61 -5.78
C VAL A 96 -7.86 13.54 -5.49
N GLU A 97 -8.13 14.59 -4.71
CA GLU A 97 -7.10 15.40 -4.03
C GLU A 97 -7.23 15.18 -2.52
N ARG A 98 -6.15 14.77 -1.89
CA ARG A 98 -6.02 14.66 -0.46
C ARG A 98 -4.99 15.66 0.05
N THR A 99 -5.45 16.69 0.77
CA THR A 99 -4.56 17.62 1.48
C THR A 99 -4.23 17.06 2.85
N GLU A 100 -2.99 16.73 3.06
CA GLU A 100 -2.44 16.24 4.32
C GLU A 100 -2.25 17.39 5.32
N GLN A 101 -2.00 17.06 6.59
CA GLN A 101 -1.75 18.08 7.61
C GLN A 101 -0.51 18.93 7.32
N SER A 102 0.46 18.38 6.62
CA SER A 102 1.63 19.10 6.12
C SER A 102 1.30 20.18 5.07
N GLY A 103 0.07 20.21 4.55
CA GLY A 103 -0.37 21.04 3.45
C GLY A 103 -0.03 20.48 2.06
N ARG A 104 0.61 19.32 1.98
CA ARG A 104 0.85 18.63 0.70
C ARG A 104 -0.45 18.09 0.14
N VAL A 105 -0.58 18.14 -1.19
CA VAL A 105 -1.75 17.63 -1.90
C VAL A 105 -1.37 16.39 -2.68
N ARG A 106 -1.86 15.24 -2.23
CA ARG A 106 -1.76 13.97 -2.96
C ARG A 106 -2.88 13.89 -3.98
N GLN A 107 -2.52 13.56 -5.21
CA GLN A 107 -3.43 13.37 -6.33
C GLN A 107 -3.52 11.88 -6.67
N GLY A 108 -4.72 11.40 -6.95
CA GLY A 108 -4.97 10.01 -7.31
C GLY A 108 -6.16 9.83 -8.24
N LEU A 109 -6.22 8.66 -8.87
CA LEU A 109 -7.38 8.19 -9.62
C LEU A 109 -7.92 6.91 -8.97
N VAL A 110 -9.19 6.93 -8.57
CA VAL A 110 -9.89 5.73 -8.09
C VAL A 110 -10.58 5.06 -9.25
N GLY A 111 -10.31 3.78 -9.43
CA GLY A 111 -10.89 2.91 -10.43
C GLY A 111 -10.74 1.45 -10.04
N ARG A 112 -11.03 0.52 -10.92
CA ARG A 112 -10.89 -0.91 -10.65
C ARG A 112 -9.67 -1.51 -11.35
N ILE A 113 -8.90 -2.30 -10.61
CA ILE A 113 -7.80 -3.11 -11.13
C ILE A 113 -8.29 -4.52 -11.45
N ASP A 114 -7.75 -5.14 -12.51
CA ASP A 114 -8.03 -6.53 -12.88
C ASP A 114 -7.16 -7.47 -12.05
N LEU A 115 -7.79 -8.28 -11.19
CA LEU A 115 -7.10 -9.28 -10.36
C LEU A 115 -6.40 -10.37 -11.21
N GLU A 116 -6.79 -10.55 -12.49
CA GLU A 116 -6.06 -11.42 -13.41
C GLU A 116 -4.71 -10.80 -13.88
N ALA A 117 -4.56 -9.49 -13.77
CA ALA A 117 -3.30 -8.79 -14.06
C ALA A 117 -2.38 -8.70 -12.84
N TYR A 118 -2.79 -9.21 -11.68
CA TYR A 118 -2.05 -9.20 -10.41
C TYR A 118 -1.69 -10.61 -9.94
N SER A 119 -0.49 -10.76 -9.41
CA SER A 119 -0.07 -11.96 -8.68
C SER A 119 0.94 -11.59 -7.59
N TYR A 120 0.81 -12.23 -6.44
CA TYR A 120 1.78 -12.15 -5.34
C TYR A 120 2.63 -13.43 -5.21
N ALA A 121 2.47 -14.38 -6.14
CA ALA A 121 3.28 -15.58 -6.16
C ALA A 121 4.75 -15.24 -6.45
N GLU A 122 5.66 -15.92 -5.76
CA GLU A 122 7.09 -15.73 -5.94
C GLU A 122 7.51 -15.97 -7.39
N GLY A 123 8.34 -15.09 -7.93
CA GLY A 123 8.82 -15.15 -9.32
C GLY A 123 7.78 -14.77 -10.38
N ALA A 124 6.53 -14.48 -10.01
CA ALA A 124 5.55 -14.01 -10.98
C ALA A 124 5.87 -12.58 -11.47
N VAL A 125 5.64 -12.34 -12.76
CA VAL A 125 5.93 -11.07 -13.42
C VAL A 125 4.69 -10.48 -14.14
N PRO A 126 3.54 -10.33 -13.45
CA PRO A 126 2.36 -9.73 -14.04
C PRO A 126 2.51 -8.21 -14.23
N ALA A 127 1.51 -7.57 -14.86
CA ALA A 127 1.48 -6.12 -15.06
C ALA A 127 1.32 -5.34 -13.75
N ILE A 128 0.71 -5.94 -12.73
CA ILE A 128 0.57 -5.40 -11.37
C ILE A 128 1.36 -6.30 -10.41
N ARG A 129 2.32 -5.74 -9.68
CA ARG A 129 3.17 -6.49 -8.74
C ARG A 129 3.09 -5.92 -7.33
N PRO A 130 3.19 -6.77 -6.28
CA PRO A 130 3.38 -6.30 -4.91
C PRO A 130 4.71 -5.58 -4.77
N SER A 131 4.79 -4.60 -3.88
CA SER A 131 6.07 -3.97 -3.51
C SER A 131 6.84 -4.79 -2.48
N GLU A 132 6.13 -5.53 -1.62
CA GLU A 132 6.70 -6.31 -0.53
C GLU A 132 6.18 -7.76 -0.55
N HIS A 133 6.91 -8.67 0.09
CA HIS A 133 6.45 -10.04 0.29
C HIS A 133 5.13 -10.08 1.04
N THR A 134 4.17 -10.82 0.48
CA THR A 134 2.88 -11.08 1.11
C THR A 134 3.03 -12.13 2.21
N VAL A 135 2.57 -11.81 3.42
CA VAL A 135 2.54 -12.75 4.55
C VAL A 135 1.27 -13.58 4.44
N GLU A 136 1.41 -14.83 3.99
CA GLU A 136 0.26 -15.71 3.73
C GLU A 136 -0.66 -15.92 4.95
N SER A 137 -0.10 -15.98 6.16
CA SER A 137 -0.89 -16.11 7.40
C SER A 137 -1.83 -14.91 7.68
N ARG A 138 -1.58 -13.77 7.07
CA ARG A 138 -2.43 -12.58 7.18
C ARG A 138 -3.60 -12.55 6.20
N ILE A 139 -3.63 -13.45 5.21
CA ILE A 139 -4.67 -13.50 4.17
C ILE A 139 -5.99 -14.05 4.71
N PRO A 140 -6.06 -15.21 5.41
CA PRO A 140 -7.31 -15.84 5.79
C PRO A 140 -8.29 -14.97 6.60
N PRO A 141 -7.85 -14.19 7.63
CA PRO A 141 -8.75 -13.33 8.39
C PRO A 141 -9.42 -12.25 7.51
N ARG A 142 -8.69 -11.67 6.55
CA ARG A 142 -9.20 -10.66 5.62
C ARG A 142 -10.13 -11.27 4.57
N MET A 143 -9.83 -12.50 4.14
CA MET A 143 -10.73 -13.26 3.25
C MET A 143 -12.06 -13.54 3.94
N ALA A 144 -12.08 -13.82 5.25
CA ALA A 144 -13.30 -14.06 5.99
C ALA A 144 -14.27 -12.86 5.92
N VAL A 145 -13.75 -11.63 6.01
CA VAL A 145 -14.56 -10.41 5.83
C VAL A 145 -15.06 -10.27 4.39
N ARG A 146 -14.22 -10.57 3.38
CA ARG A 146 -14.56 -10.37 1.97
C ARG A 146 -15.45 -11.46 1.39
N ARG A 147 -15.39 -12.70 1.90
CA ARG A 147 -16.28 -13.79 1.43
C ARG A 147 -17.74 -13.47 1.71
N GLY A 148 -18.55 -13.46 0.65
CA GLY A 148 -19.98 -13.14 0.75
C GLY A 148 -20.29 -11.65 0.97
N ALA A 149 -19.28 -10.79 1.06
CA ALA A 149 -19.49 -9.35 1.13
C ALA A 149 -20.14 -8.82 -0.15
N ARG A 150 -21.18 -8.00 -0.02
CA ARG A 150 -21.84 -7.32 -1.15
C ARG A 150 -21.01 -6.18 -1.69
N LEU A 151 -20.37 -5.45 -0.79
CA LEU A 151 -19.60 -4.25 -1.11
C LEU A 151 -18.12 -4.49 -0.86
N GLU A 152 -17.30 -3.78 -1.58
CA GLU A 152 -15.94 -3.45 -1.18
C GLU A 152 -15.80 -1.94 -0.98
N THR A 153 -15.01 -1.54 -0.03
CA THR A 153 -14.54 -0.17 0.19
C THR A 153 -13.04 -0.24 0.41
N PRO A 154 -12.23 -0.01 -0.62
CA PRO A 154 -10.81 -0.31 -0.56
C PRO A 154 -9.97 0.86 -0.04
N HIS A 155 -8.87 0.50 0.60
CA HIS A 155 -7.78 1.41 0.96
C HIS A 155 -6.51 1.17 0.15
N ILE A 156 -6.56 0.31 -0.86
CA ILE A 156 -5.40 -0.06 -1.67
C ILE A 156 -4.91 1.15 -2.45
N MET A 157 -3.62 1.46 -2.29
CA MET A 157 -2.93 2.49 -3.05
C MET A 157 -1.95 1.82 -4.02
N MET A 158 -2.16 2.07 -5.30
CA MET A 158 -1.29 1.65 -6.37
C MET A 158 -0.37 2.80 -6.78
N LEU A 159 0.84 2.48 -7.18
CA LEU A 159 1.81 3.44 -7.68
C LEU A 159 2.03 3.23 -9.18
N ALA A 160 2.04 4.32 -9.93
CA ALA A 160 2.50 4.38 -11.31
C ALA A 160 3.89 5.04 -11.36
N ASP A 161 4.80 4.49 -12.15
CA ASP A 161 6.10 5.10 -12.45
C ASP A 161 5.95 6.00 -13.69
N ASP A 162 5.38 7.19 -13.47
CA ASP A 162 5.04 8.17 -14.50
C ASP A 162 5.83 9.49 -14.32
N PRO A 163 7.13 9.53 -14.66
CA PRO A 163 7.93 10.74 -14.54
C PRO A 163 7.48 11.86 -15.48
N GLY A 164 6.70 11.53 -16.51
CA GLY A 164 6.13 12.50 -17.44
C GLY A 164 4.83 13.14 -16.96
N CYS A 165 4.28 12.70 -15.81
CA CYS A 165 3.01 13.19 -15.27
C CYS A 165 1.87 13.14 -16.32
N THR A 166 1.74 11.98 -17.00
CA THR A 166 0.82 11.84 -18.15
C THR A 166 -0.53 11.23 -17.79
N LEU A 167 -0.63 10.55 -16.64
CA LEU A 167 -1.80 9.79 -16.24
C LEU A 167 -2.78 10.60 -15.37
N ILE A 168 -2.33 11.16 -14.25
CA ILE A 168 -3.17 11.72 -13.19
C ILE A 168 -3.23 13.24 -13.30
N GLU A 169 -2.11 13.90 -13.44
CA GLU A 169 -1.96 15.35 -13.38
C GLU A 169 -2.76 16.07 -14.49
N PRO A 170 -2.88 15.56 -15.73
CA PRO A 170 -3.71 16.18 -16.76
C PRO A 170 -5.21 16.17 -16.43
N ILE A 171 -5.67 15.19 -15.63
CA ILE A 171 -7.06 15.15 -15.15
C ILE A 171 -7.27 16.22 -14.09
N GLY A 172 -6.32 16.33 -13.15
CA GLY A 172 -6.32 17.41 -12.13
C GLY A 172 -6.36 18.79 -12.72
N GLY A 173 -5.66 19.03 -13.83
CA GLY A 173 -5.70 20.29 -14.58
C GLY A 173 -7.08 20.65 -15.17
N LYS A 174 -8.00 19.68 -15.22
CA LYS A 174 -9.38 19.86 -15.74
C LYS A 174 -10.45 19.73 -14.67
N LYS A 175 -10.10 19.60 -13.39
CA LYS A 175 -11.04 19.30 -12.29
C LYS A 175 -12.21 20.29 -12.18
N GLU A 176 -12.01 21.57 -12.53
CA GLU A 176 -13.08 22.58 -12.51
C GLU A 176 -14.19 22.32 -13.55
N GLN A 177 -13.96 21.44 -14.51
CA GLN A 177 -14.94 21.01 -15.52
C GLN A 177 -15.63 19.70 -15.13
N LEU A 178 -15.19 19.06 -14.04
CA LEU A 178 -15.71 17.78 -13.57
C LEU A 178 -16.77 17.97 -12.49
N ARG A 179 -17.68 17.01 -12.39
CA ARG A 179 -18.67 16.95 -11.31
C ARG A 179 -17.99 16.57 -10.00
N LYS A 180 -17.94 17.50 -9.04
CA LYS A 180 -17.47 17.20 -7.68
C LYS A 180 -18.43 16.22 -7.02
N VAL A 181 -17.91 15.17 -6.41
CA VAL A 181 -18.72 14.12 -5.80
C VAL A 181 -18.64 14.08 -4.28
N TYR A 182 -17.55 14.57 -3.69
CA TYR A 182 -17.43 14.81 -2.27
C TYR A 182 -16.34 15.85 -2.00
N GLU A 183 -16.44 16.53 -0.86
CA GLU A 183 -15.43 17.43 -0.32
C GLU A 183 -15.64 17.62 1.17
N GLY A 184 -14.59 17.59 1.96
CA GLY A 184 -14.65 17.84 3.39
C GLY A 184 -13.42 17.41 4.16
N ASP A 185 -13.42 17.75 5.45
CA ASP A 185 -12.38 17.32 6.37
C ASP A 185 -12.64 15.89 6.82
N LEU A 186 -11.59 15.09 6.86
CA LEU A 186 -11.62 13.71 7.33
C LEU A 186 -11.56 13.64 8.85
N MET A 187 -12.16 12.59 9.44
CA MET A 187 -12.13 12.40 10.88
C MET A 187 -10.71 12.27 11.44
N LEU A 188 -10.57 12.58 12.71
CA LEU A 188 -9.37 12.33 13.52
C LEU A 188 -8.08 12.85 12.88
N ASN A 189 -8.11 14.10 12.43
CA ASN A 189 -6.98 14.77 11.80
C ASN A 189 -6.53 14.16 10.47
N GLY A 190 -7.40 13.45 9.77
CA GLY A 190 -7.12 12.88 8.47
C GLY A 190 -6.82 13.90 7.35
N GLY A 191 -6.85 15.21 7.62
CA GLY A 191 -6.71 16.26 6.62
C GLY A 191 -7.98 16.47 5.81
N HIS A 192 -7.86 17.07 4.62
CA HIS A 192 -8.98 17.42 3.75
C HIS A 192 -8.97 16.53 2.50
N ILE A 193 -10.14 16.13 2.01
CA ILE A 193 -10.28 15.34 0.79
C ILE A 193 -11.35 15.94 -0.12
N ALA A 194 -11.10 15.91 -1.43
CA ALA A 194 -12.08 16.24 -2.43
C ALA A 194 -11.99 15.26 -3.61
N GLY A 195 -13.13 14.89 -4.19
CA GLY A 195 -13.23 13.95 -5.30
C GLY A 195 -14.12 14.48 -6.44
N TRP A 196 -13.74 14.17 -7.67
CA TRP A 196 -14.44 14.56 -8.88
C TRP A 196 -14.65 13.35 -9.80
N ALA A 197 -15.87 13.17 -10.31
CA ALA A 197 -16.19 12.11 -11.24
C ALA A 197 -15.58 12.39 -12.63
N VAL A 198 -14.87 11.43 -13.17
CA VAL A 198 -14.27 11.44 -14.50
C VAL A 198 -15.07 10.48 -15.38
N GLU A 199 -16.11 11.01 -16.04
CA GLU A 199 -17.09 10.23 -16.81
C GLU A 199 -17.04 10.59 -18.31
N ASP A 200 -16.35 11.67 -18.69
CA ASP A 200 -16.23 12.11 -20.06
C ASP A 200 -15.45 11.09 -20.92
N PRO A 201 -16.01 10.61 -22.05
CA PRO A 201 -15.38 9.60 -22.87
C PRO A 201 -13.99 9.98 -23.42
N ALA A 202 -13.74 11.26 -23.65
CA ALA A 202 -12.42 11.73 -24.13
C ALA A 202 -11.38 11.64 -23.01
N LEU A 203 -11.77 11.94 -21.76
CA LEU A 203 -10.90 11.78 -20.60
C LEU A 203 -10.64 10.30 -20.28
N LEU A 204 -11.66 9.45 -20.38
CA LEU A 204 -11.51 8.01 -20.22
C LEU A 204 -10.52 7.44 -21.26
N ALA A 205 -10.65 7.84 -22.52
CA ALA A 205 -9.71 7.44 -23.59
C ALA A 205 -8.30 8.00 -23.36
N GLN A 206 -8.17 9.21 -22.82
CA GLN A 206 -6.87 9.78 -22.44
C GLN A 206 -6.18 8.96 -21.35
N ILE A 207 -6.91 8.56 -20.30
CA ILE A 207 -6.40 7.71 -19.21
C ILE A 207 -5.97 6.35 -19.76
N ASP A 208 -6.81 5.71 -20.58
CA ASP A 208 -6.49 4.40 -21.19
C ASP A 208 -5.22 4.50 -22.05
N SER A 209 -5.10 5.55 -22.86
CA SER A 209 -3.90 5.79 -23.69
C SER A 209 -2.65 5.96 -22.84
N ALA A 210 -2.71 6.74 -21.75
CA ALA A 210 -1.59 6.95 -20.83
C ALA A 210 -1.16 5.64 -20.15
N LEU A 211 -2.13 4.86 -19.64
CA LEU A 211 -1.87 3.54 -19.04
C LEU A 211 -1.22 2.56 -20.03
N ASN A 212 -1.72 2.50 -21.25
CA ASN A 212 -1.16 1.65 -22.29
C ASN A 212 0.28 2.08 -22.66
N ALA A 213 0.55 3.38 -22.71
CA ALA A 213 1.89 3.91 -22.94
C ALA A 213 2.84 3.53 -21.77
N LEU A 214 2.42 3.74 -20.52
CA LEU A 214 3.20 3.38 -19.34
C LEU A 214 3.49 1.89 -19.23
N GLY A 215 2.52 1.04 -19.59
CA GLY A 215 2.66 -0.42 -19.59
C GLY A 215 3.27 -1.01 -20.88
N SER A 216 3.72 -0.19 -21.83
CA SER A 216 4.31 -0.66 -23.06
C SER A 216 5.72 -1.24 -22.86
N GLN A 217 6.12 -2.18 -23.75
CA GLN A 217 7.48 -2.72 -23.72
C GLN A 217 8.53 -1.63 -23.98
N GLU A 218 8.23 -0.68 -24.87
CA GLU A 218 9.14 0.42 -25.21
C GLU A 218 9.41 1.30 -23.97
N ALA A 219 8.37 1.71 -23.26
CA ALA A 219 8.50 2.51 -22.04
C ALA A 219 9.22 1.72 -20.93
N PHE A 220 8.95 0.43 -20.79
CA PHE A 220 9.62 -0.44 -19.83
C PHE A 220 11.12 -0.54 -20.14
N ASP A 221 11.49 -0.84 -21.36
CA ASP A 221 12.89 -0.97 -21.79
C ASP A 221 13.67 0.34 -21.65
N ALA A 222 13.01 1.48 -21.88
CA ALA A 222 13.62 2.80 -21.70
C ALA A 222 13.87 3.14 -20.22
N ARG A 223 12.90 2.83 -19.34
CA ARG A 223 13.03 3.09 -17.88
C ARG A 223 13.96 2.12 -17.17
N TYR A 224 13.98 0.86 -17.61
CA TYR A 224 14.74 -0.22 -16.97
C TYR A 224 15.68 -0.93 -17.95
N PRO A 225 16.71 -0.24 -18.47
CA PRO A 225 17.61 -0.81 -19.50
C PRO A 225 18.34 -2.08 -19.05
N GLN A 226 18.54 -2.27 -17.73
CA GLN A 226 19.14 -3.48 -17.15
C GLN A 226 18.20 -4.69 -17.20
N ALA A 227 16.87 -4.47 -17.29
CA ALA A 227 15.85 -5.51 -17.43
C ALA A 227 15.20 -5.53 -18.82
N LYS A 228 15.88 -4.98 -19.82
CA LYS A 228 15.39 -4.86 -21.20
C LYS A 228 14.88 -6.20 -21.74
N GLY A 229 13.69 -6.18 -22.35
CA GLY A 229 13.01 -7.37 -22.86
C GLY A 229 12.29 -8.20 -21.79
N GLY A 230 12.36 -7.78 -20.52
CA GLY A 230 11.58 -8.37 -19.44
C GLY A 230 10.08 -8.05 -19.55
N ALA A 231 9.28 -8.63 -18.66
CA ALA A 231 7.84 -8.36 -18.61
C ALA A 231 7.55 -6.96 -18.07
N PRO A 232 6.78 -6.12 -18.79
CA PRO A 232 6.45 -4.77 -18.33
C PRO A 232 5.73 -4.76 -16.98
N LEU A 233 6.10 -3.77 -16.16
CA LEU A 233 5.42 -3.43 -14.90
C LEU A 233 4.64 -2.14 -15.14
N THR A 234 3.32 -2.19 -15.00
CA THR A 234 2.46 -1.02 -15.18
C THR A 234 2.19 -0.33 -13.85
N LEU A 235 1.83 -1.12 -12.81
CA LEU A 235 1.52 -0.62 -11.48
C LEU A 235 2.20 -1.47 -10.42
N ALA A 236 2.65 -0.83 -9.35
CA ALA A 236 3.11 -1.50 -8.14
C ALA A 236 2.14 -1.22 -6.98
N VAL A 237 1.99 -2.17 -6.06
CA VAL A 237 1.21 -1.92 -4.83
C VAL A 237 2.06 -1.05 -3.90
N GLY A 238 1.58 0.14 -3.60
CA GLY A 238 2.25 1.04 -2.65
C GLY A 238 1.84 0.77 -1.21
N ASP A 239 0.52 0.60 -0.98
CA ASP A 239 -0.06 0.26 0.32
C ASP A 239 -1.25 -0.68 0.14
N GLY A 240 -1.59 -1.46 1.18
CA GLY A 240 -2.67 -2.45 1.11
C GLY A 240 -2.29 -3.77 0.44
N ASN A 241 -1.01 -4.19 0.44
CA ASN A 241 -0.53 -5.45 -0.16
C ASN A 241 -1.35 -6.67 0.29
N HIS A 242 -1.63 -6.80 1.60
CA HIS A 242 -2.40 -7.93 2.13
C HIS A 242 -3.88 -7.87 1.74
N SER A 243 -4.46 -6.68 1.62
CA SER A 243 -5.85 -6.49 1.18
C SER A 243 -6.03 -6.88 -0.28
N LEU A 244 -5.09 -6.48 -1.16
CA LEU A 244 -5.12 -6.89 -2.56
C LEU A 244 -4.88 -8.39 -2.72
N ALA A 245 -3.94 -8.97 -1.97
CA ALA A 245 -3.69 -10.40 -1.97
C ALA A 245 -4.93 -11.19 -1.50
N SER A 246 -5.66 -10.69 -0.49
CA SER A 246 -6.91 -11.30 -0.02
C SER A 246 -8.02 -11.21 -1.06
N ALA A 247 -8.13 -10.08 -1.77
CA ALA A 247 -9.08 -9.93 -2.88
C ALA A 247 -8.77 -10.93 -4.01
N LYS A 248 -7.47 -11.08 -4.36
CA LYS A 248 -7.03 -12.08 -5.34
C LYS A 248 -7.33 -13.50 -4.89
N ALA A 249 -7.06 -13.86 -3.64
CA ALA A 249 -7.32 -15.19 -3.10
C ALA A 249 -8.83 -15.51 -3.11
N CYS A 250 -9.69 -14.57 -2.70
CA CYS A 250 -11.16 -14.73 -2.80
C CYS A 250 -11.61 -14.91 -4.25
N TRP A 251 -11.05 -14.14 -5.18
CA TRP A 251 -11.35 -14.30 -6.60
C TRP A 251 -10.93 -15.67 -7.12
N GLU A 252 -9.74 -16.17 -6.79
CA GLU A 252 -9.27 -17.49 -7.21
C GLU A 252 -10.11 -18.66 -6.63
N GLU A 253 -10.69 -18.48 -5.44
CA GLU A 253 -11.67 -19.44 -4.90
C GLU A 253 -12.97 -19.41 -5.68
N LEU A 254 -13.56 -18.23 -5.85
CA LEU A 254 -14.84 -18.03 -6.54
C LEU A 254 -14.76 -18.45 -8.00
N LYS A 255 -13.67 -18.09 -8.69
CA LYS A 255 -13.42 -18.41 -10.08
C LYS A 255 -13.59 -19.89 -10.42
N LYS A 256 -13.26 -20.80 -9.48
CA LYS A 256 -13.40 -22.25 -9.65
C LYS A 256 -14.86 -22.70 -9.78
N THR A 257 -15.82 -21.89 -9.34
CA THR A 257 -17.25 -22.18 -9.39
C THR A 257 -17.94 -21.56 -10.60
N LEU A 258 -17.24 -20.70 -11.36
CA LEU A 258 -17.80 -19.91 -12.47
C LEU A 258 -17.46 -20.53 -13.82
N THR A 259 -18.36 -20.36 -14.80
CA THR A 259 -18.05 -20.68 -16.20
C THR A 259 -17.01 -19.70 -16.77
N PRO A 260 -16.31 -20.04 -17.89
CA PRO A 260 -15.37 -19.12 -18.52
C PRO A 260 -15.99 -17.78 -18.90
N GLU A 261 -17.24 -17.75 -19.32
CA GLU A 261 -17.98 -16.53 -19.67
C GLU A 261 -18.24 -15.68 -18.43
N GLN A 262 -18.70 -16.31 -17.34
CA GLN A 262 -18.92 -15.63 -16.07
C GLN A 262 -17.62 -15.05 -15.49
N GLN A 263 -16.49 -15.76 -15.63
CA GLN A 263 -15.19 -15.26 -15.18
C GLN A 263 -14.78 -13.96 -15.88
N LEU A 264 -15.23 -13.70 -17.10
CA LEU A 264 -14.90 -12.48 -17.83
C LEU A 264 -15.66 -11.26 -17.31
N THR A 265 -16.83 -11.44 -16.72
CA THR A 265 -17.75 -10.33 -16.38
C THR A 265 -18.07 -10.22 -14.89
N HIS A 266 -17.78 -11.26 -14.09
CA HIS A 266 -18.13 -11.28 -12.67
C HIS A 266 -17.45 -10.11 -11.90
N PRO A 267 -18.21 -9.30 -11.14
CA PRO A 267 -17.67 -8.10 -10.47
C PRO A 267 -16.50 -8.38 -9.55
N ALA A 268 -16.46 -9.54 -8.86
CA ALA A 268 -15.38 -9.92 -7.96
C ALA A 268 -14.02 -10.16 -8.66
N ARG A 269 -13.97 -10.22 -10.00
CA ARG A 269 -12.73 -10.25 -10.78
C ARG A 269 -11.90 -8.98 -10.59
N TRP A 270 -12.55 -7.88 -10.27
CA TRP A 270 -11.89 -6.58 -10.10
C TRP A 270 -11.89 -6.16 -8.65
N CYS A 271 -11.00 -5.22 -8.33
CA CYS A 271 -10.91 -4.59 -7.03
C CYS A 271 -10.72 -3.08 -7.20
N LEU A 272 -11.49 -2.25 -6.46
CA LEU A 272 -11.24 -0.82 -6.43
C LEU A 272 -9.88 -0.51 -5.81
N ALA A 273 -9.17 0.44 -6.40
CA ALA A 273 -7.91 0.97 -5.88
C ALA A 273 -7.74 2.44 -6.28
N GLU A 274 -6.95 3.17 -5.52
CA GLU A 274 -6.46 4.49 -5.89
C GLU A 274 -5.08 4.35 -6.55
N VAL A 275 -4.89 4.91 -7.74
CA VAL A 275 -3.59 4.99 -8.41
C VAL A 275 -3.01 6.37 -8.18
N CYS A 276 -1.78 6.43 -7.65
CA CYS A 276 -1.00 7.64 -7.46
C CYS A 276 0.28 7.60 -8.29
N ASN A 277 0.80 8.76 -8.67
CA ASN A 277 2.10 8.87 -9.31
C ASN A 277 3.20 8.84 -8.24
N VAL A 278 4.13 7.89 -8.30
CA VAL A 278 5.24 7.80 -7.34
C VAL A 278 6.11 9.08 -7.34
N HIS A 279 6.17 9.78 -8.47
CA HIS A 279 6.94 11.01 -8.62
C HIS A 279 6.23 12.24 -8.03
N SER A 280 4.97 12.12 -7.60
CA SER A 280 4.25 13.23 -6.92
C SER A 280 5.06 13.72 -5.71
N PRO A 281 5.20 15.06 -5.53
CA PRO A 281 5.86 15.61 -4.34
C PRO A 281 5.20 15.23 -3.01
N ALA A 282 3.90 14.92 -3.05
CA ALA A 282 3.14 14.48 -1.88
C ALA A 282 3.38 13.01 -1.49
N ILE A 283 3.94 12.19 -2.37
CA ILE A 283 4.33 10.83 -2.01
C ILE A 283 5.72 10.89 -1.38
N GLU A 284 5.79 10.81 -0.06
CA GLU A 284 7.05 10.63 0.65
C GLU A 284 7.27 9.15 0.91
N ILE A 285 8.49 8.71 0.66
CA ILE A 285 8.95 7.36 0.93
C ILE A 285 10.06 7.46 1.95
N GLU A 286 9.77 7.01 3.16
CA GLU A 286 10.73 7.04 4.27
C GLU A 286 11.30 5.64 4.50
N PRO A 287 12.63 5.53 4.71
CA PRO A 287 13.23 4.25 5.04
C PRO A 287 12.76 3.79 6.42
N ILE A 288 12.50 2.51 6.57
CA ILE A 288 12.25 1.91 7.87
C ILE A 288 13.57 1.42 8.44
N HIS A 289 13.91 1.89 9.63
CA HIS A 289 15.12 1.51 10.35
C HIS A 289 14.89 0.23 11.17
N ARG A 290 15.96 -0.46 11.52
CA ARG A 290 15.93 -1.67 12.35
C ARG A 290 16.54 -1.35 13.70
N VAL A 291 15.85 -1.66 14.79
CA VAL A 291 16.34 -1.46 16.16
C VAL A 291 16.39 -2.81 16.87
N LEU A 292 17.58 -3.20 17.31
CA LEU A 292 17.78 -4.40 18.11
C LEU A 292 17.77 -4.04 19.60
N PHE A 293 17.10 -4.87 20.39
CA PHE A 293 17.05 -4.76 21.86
C PHE A 293 17.69 -5.98 22.51
N ASN A 294 18.07 -5.83 23.77
CA ASN A 294 18.73 -6.85 24.59
C ASN A 294 20.09 -7.30 24.00
N VAL A 295 20.81 -6.36 23.37
CA VAL A 295 22.09 -6.61 22.74
C VAL A 295 23.08 -5.49 23.05
N ASP A 296 24.37 -5.81 23.01
CA ASP A 296 25.46 -4.83 23.13
C ASP A 296 25.89 -4.35 21.74
N CYS A 297 26.08 -3.03 21.57
CA CYS A 297 26.44 -2.44 20.29
C CYS A 297 27.80 -2.93 19.75
N GLY A 298 28.76 -3.14 20.61
CA GLY A 298 30.08 -3.69 20.25
C GLY A 298 29.97 -5.14 19.79
N ALA A 299 29.15 -5.94 20.49
CA ALA A 299 28.90 -7.32 20.11
C ALA A 299 28.19 -7.40 18.73
N VAL A 300 27.21 -6.53 18.46
CA VAL A 300 26.55 -6.44 17.15
C VAL A 300 27.55 -6.07 16.06
N LEU A 301 28.40 -5.07 16.29
CA LEU A 301 29.43 -4.67 15.32
C LEU A 301 30.41 -5.79 15.02
N LEU A 302 30.93 -6.47 16.04
CA LEU A 302 31.85 -7.61 15.85
C LEU A 302 31.19 -8.76 15.10
N ALA A 303 29.92 -9.07 15.42
CA ALA A 303 29.16 -10.08 14.71
C ALA A 303 28.91 -9.70 13.24
N LEU A 304 28.64 -8.40 12.97
CA LEU A 304 28.45 -7.89 11.62
C LEU A 304 29.74 -8.01 10.78
N ILE A 305 30.89 -7.68 11.36
CA ILE A 305 32.20 -7.83 10.69
C ILE A 305 32.43 -9.31 10.36
N ALA A 306 32.28 -10.21 11.34
CA ALA A 306 32.49 -11.63 11.13
C ALA A 306 31.51 -12.25 10.11
N TRP A 307 30.24 -11.81 10.12
CA TRP A 307 29.26 -12.22 9.12
C TRP A 307 29.63 -11.72 7.73
N SER A 308 30.02 -10.46 7.62
CA SER A 308 30.47 -9.85 6.37
C SER A 308 31.66 -10.60 5.75
N ASP A 309 32.67 -10.96 6.58
CA ASP A 309 33.82 -11.74 6.13
C ASP A 309 33.39 -13.13 5.62
N SER A 310 32.49 -13.81 6.36
CA SER A 310 32.02 -15.14 5.98
C SER A 310 31.16 -15.17 4.70
N HIS A 311 30.59 -14.04 4.31
CA HIS A 311 29.76 -13.86 3.11
C HIS A 311 30.50 -13.09 1.99
N ALA A 312 31.80 -12.79 2.18
CA ALA A 312 32.59 -11.97 1.27
C ALA A 312 31.96 -10.60 0.95
N ALA A 313 31.18 -10.07 1.88
CA ALA A 313 30.44 -8.82 1.68
C ALA A 313 31.35 -7.59 1.83
N GLY A 314 32.47 -7.69 2.57
CA GLY A 314 33.43 -6.63 2.78
C GLY A 314 32.82 -5.40 3.46
N ILE A 315 33.04 -5.22 4.78
CA ILE A 315 32.52 -4.04 5.48
C ILE A 315 33.63 -2.99 5.65
N CYS A 316 33.29 -1.74 5.38
CA CYS A 316 34.20 -0.58 5.52
C CYS A 316 33.55 0.46 6.41
N PHE A 317 34.41 1.20 7.16
CA PHE A 317 33.97 2.41 7.85
C PHE A 317 33.91 3.57 6.86
N GLY A 318 32.80 4.32 6.93
CA GLY A 318 32.48 5.42 6.01
C GLY A 318 31.44 5.02 4.95
N ASP A 319 31.09 5.99 4.11
CA ASP A 319 30.04 5.90 3.09
C ASP A 319 30.58 5.69 1.65
N ALA A 320 31.84 5.34 1.53
CA ALA A 320 32.56 5.33 0.26
C ALA A 320 32.18 4.17 -0.68
N LYS A 321 31.32 3.23 -0.25
CA LYS A 321 30.98 2.01 -0.97
C LYS A 321 29.49 1.94 -1.34
N GLN A 322 29.04 0.81 -1.89
CA GLN A 322 27.76 0.71 -2.58
C GLN A 322 26.53 0.86 -1.67
N GLN A 323 26.53 0.29 -0.49
CA GLN A 323 25.41 0.28 0.43
C GLN A 323 25.83 0.81 1.79
N SER A 324 25.63 2.10 2.01
CA SER A 324 25.95 2.74 3.29
C SER A 324 24.77 2.70 4.25
N PHE A 325 25.05 2.67 5.54
CA PHE A 325 24.10 2.74 6.64
C PHE A 325 24.80 3.24 7.91
N THR A 326 24.05 3.62 8.93
CA THR A 326 24.64 3.97 10.22
C THR A 326 24.28 2.92 11.27
N LEU A 327 25.28 2.34 11.92
CA LEU A 327 25.11 1.54 13.13
C LEU A 327 25.19 2.49 14.33
N ALA A 328 24.07 2.66 15.04
CA ALA A 328 23.97 3.54 16.19
C ALA A 328 23.67 2.77 17.47
N GLY A 329 24.33 3.15 18.56
CA GLY A 329 24.08 2.66 19.90
C GLY A 329 23.90 3.83 20.88
N PRO A 330 23.88 3.58 22.22
CA PRO A 330 23.64 4.61 23.21
C PRO A 330 24.60 5.80 23.17
N HIS A 331 25.85 5.56 22.80
CA HIS A 331 26.95 6.55 22.86
C HIS A 331 27.80 6.61 21.58
N VAL A 332 27.41 5.87 20.54
CA VAL A 332 28.20 5.73 19.32
C VAL A 332 27.28 5.70 18.09
N ALA A 333 27.78 6.27 17.00
CA ALA A 333 27.17 6.12 15.69
C ALA A 333 28.31 6.02 14.66
N ASN A 334 28.37 4.90 13.95
CA ASN A 334 29.36 4.63 12.92
C ASN A 334 28.68 4.52 11.58
N VAL A 335 29.12 5.30 10.61
CA VAL A 335 28.76 5.10 9.20
C VAL A 335 29.58 3.93 8.67
N LEU A 336 28.91 2.96 8.11
CA LEU A 336 29.47 1.75 7.55
C LEU A 336 28.96 1.55 6.13
N SER A 337 29.70 0.81 5.30
CA SER A 337 29.28 0.46 3.95
C SER A 337 29.75 -0.93 3.56
N PHE A 338 29.01 -1.61 2.67
CA PHE A 338 29.40 -2.88 2.08
C PHE A 338 30.11 -2.69 0.74
N GLU A 339 31.18 -3.46 0.50
CA GLU A 339 31.88 -3.49 -0.80
C GLU A 339 31.15 -4.40 -1.80
N HIS A 340 30.69 -5.56 -1.34
CA HIS A 340 30.01 -6.58 -2.14
C HIS A 340 28.72 -7.01 -1.41
N PRO A 341 27.68 -6.18 -1.44
CA PRO A 341 26.43 -6.47 -0.72
C PRO A 341 25.79 -7.76 -1.22
N VAL A 342 25.19 -8.53 -0.30
CA VAL A 342 24.56 -9.83 -0.61
C VAL A 342 23.15 -9.70 -1.16
N ALA A 343 22.56 -8.49 -1.14
CA ALA A 343 21.23 -8.19 -1.68
C ALA A 343 21.25 -6.90 -2.51
N PRO A 344 20.28 -6.67 -3.41
CA PRO A 344 20.22 -5.48 -4.25
C PRO A 344 20.06 -4.16 -3.47
N LEU A 345 19.46 -4.20 -2.28
CA LEU A 345 19.22 -3.03 -1.43
C LEU A 345 19.91 -3.19 -0.08
N THR A 346 20.33 -2.06 0.51
CA THR A 346 20.96 -2.02 1.85
C THR A 346 20.10 -2.74 2.89
N VAL A 347 18.81 -2.52 2.86
CA VAL A 347 17.84 -3.17 3.75
C VAL A 347 17.89 -4.69 3.66
N GLY A 348 17.99 -5.25 2.46
CA GLY A 348 18.07 -6.71 2.27
C GLY A 348 19.38 -7.30 2.80
N THR A 349 20.50 -6.60 2.62
CA THR A 349 21.80 -7.01 3.16
C THR A 349 21.77 -6.97 4.69
N ILE A 350 21.20 -5.92 5.29
CA ILE A 350 21.08 -5.79 6.75
C ILE A 350 20.10 -6.82 7.32
N ASP A 351 18.96 -7.08 6.66
CA ASP A 351 18.00 -8.09 7.14
C ASP A 351 18.62 -9.49 7.11
N ALA A 352 19.42 -9.84 6.09
CA ALA A 352 20.14 -11.11 6.05
C ALA A 352 21.12 -11.24 7.22
N PHE A 353 21.82 -10.15 7.60
CA PHE A 353 22.62 -10.15 8.80
C PHE A 353 21.78 -10.28 10.08
N ILE A 354 20.69 -9.55 10.20
CA ILE A 354 19.81 -9.59 11.38
C ILE A 354 19.25 -11.00 11.58
N GLU A 355 18.79 -11.66 10.53
CA GLU A 355 18.33 -13.07 10.59
C GLU A 355 19.44 -14.00 11.09
N TYR A 356 20.65 -13.86 10.55
CA TYR A 356 21.82 -14.63 11.02
C TYR A 356 22.12 -14.36 12.50
N PHE A 357 22.03 -13.09 12.94
CA PHE A 357 22.30 -12.67 14.30
C PHE A 357 21.25 -13.18 15.28
N MET A 358 19.97 -12.98 14.97
CA MET A 358 18.82 -13.41 15.79
C MET A 358 18.80 -14.92 16.01
N ALA A 359 19.16 -15.72 15.00
CA ALA A 359 19.26 -17.17 15.13
C ALA A 359 20.29 -17.64 16.18
N ARG A 360 21.23 -16.75 16.59
CA ARG A 360 22.31 -17.03 17.55
C ARG A 360 22.14 -16.32 18.89
N HIS A 361 21.22 -15.37 18.97
CA HIS A 361 20.98 -14.54 20.14
C HIS A 361 19.48 -14.55 20.49
N ILE A 362 19.07 -15.62 21.21
CA ILE A 362 17.64 -15.91 21.48
C ILE A 362 16.92 -14.80 22.27
N GLU A 363 17.65 -14.02 23.09
CA GLU A 363 17.10 -12.92 23.87
C GLU A 363 16.98 -11.61 23.05
N ALA A 364 17.60 -11.56 21.88
CA ALA A 364 17.54 -10.38 21.02
C ALA A 364 16.13 -10.21 20.44
N ARG A 365 15.73 -8.96 20.26
CA ARG A 365 14.46 -8.60 19.59
C ARG A 365 14.75 -7.53 18.55
N VAL A 366 14.02 -7.53 17.45
CA VAL A 366 14.07 -6.50 16.41
C VAL A 366 12.75 -5.77 16.33
N ASP A 367 12.82 -4.44 16.22
CA ASP A 367 11.69 -3.59 15.91
C ASP A 367 12.00 -2.73 14.68
N TYR A 368 10.95 -2.23 14.04
CA TYR A 368 10.98 -1.51 12.77
C TYR A 368 10.37 -0.13 12.96
N VAL A 369 11.18 0.91 12.84
CA VAL A 369 10.80 2.29 13.15
C VAL A 369 11.16 3.19 11.97
N HIS A 370 10.22 4.00 11.47
CA HIS A 370 10.45 4.90 10.34
C HIS A 370 10.92 6.30 10.74
N ASP A 371 10.75 6.71 11.99
CA ASP A 371 11.16 8.02 12.48
C ASP A 371 12.57 7.99 13.11
N GLU A 372 13.56 8.60 12.47
CA GLU A 372 14.94 8.62 12.97
C GLU A 372 15.07 9.25 14.38
N PRO A 373 14.42 10.38 14.73
CA PRO A 373 14.36 10.88 16.09
C PRO A 373 13.89 9.86 17.12
N ALA A 374 12.85 9.08 16.82
CA ALA A 374 12.36 8.00 17.68
C ALA A 374 13.40 6.88 17.80
N VAL A 375 14.02 6.46 16.69
CA VAL A 375 15.12 5.47 16.72
C VAL A 375 16.25 5.92 17.61
N ARG A 376 16.69 7.18 17.50
CA ARG A 376 17.74 7.75 18.36
C ARG A 376 17.34 7.81 19.83
N ALA A 377 16.04 8.01 20.13
CA ALA A 377 15.54 7.92 21.50
C ALA A 377 15.63 6.49 22.04
N LEU A 378 15.28 5.48 21.23
CA LEU A 378 15.43 4.07 21.59
C LEU A 378 16.89 3.67 21.78
N CYS A 379 17.81 4.18 20.96
CA CYS A 379 19.26 3.97 21.16
C CYS A 379 19.72 4.50 22.52
N ARG A 380 19.28 5.69 22.94
CA ARG A 380 19.59 6.23 24.29
C ARG A 380 19.07 5.37 25.45
N GLN A 381 18.07 4.52 25.20
CA GLN A 381 17.53 3.57 26.16
C GLN A 381 18.17 2.18 26.06
N GLY A 382 19.24 2.02 25.30
CA GLY A 382 19.99 0.77 25.17
C GLY A 382 19.73 -0.01 23.88
N GLY A 383 18.92 0.52 22.97
CA GLY A 383 18.74 -0.07 21.64
C GLY A 383 19.98 0.07 20.76
N VAL A 384 20.16 -0.84 19.81
CA VAL A 384 21.18 -0.78 18.76
C VAL A 384 20.48 -0.72 17.42
N ALA A 385 20.69 0.36 16.68
CA ALA A 385 19.95 0.62 15.45
C ALA A 385 20.82 0.56 14.19
N PHE A 386 20.25 0.01 13.12
CA PHE A 386 20.68 0.19 11.76
C PHE A 386 19.81 1.29 11.12
N LEU A 387 20.37 2.50 10.99
CA LEU A 387 19.72 3.58 10.27
C LEU A 387 19.97 3.38 8.78
N MET A 388 18.89 3.12 8.06
CA MET A 388 18.91 2.92 6.60
C MET A 388 19.13 4.27 5.89
N PRO A 389 19.80 4.27 4.72
CA PRO A 389 19.92 5.46 3.90
C PRO A 389 18.55 5.92 3.42
N PRO A 390 18.40 7.18 2.96
CA PRO A 390 17.23 7.64 2.26
C PRO A 390 16.85 6.67 1.14
N PHE A 391 15.56 6.40 1.00
CA PHE A 391 15.05 5.54 -0.06
C PHE A 391 14.56 6.41 -1.21
N GLU A 392 15.21 6.29 -2.37
CA GLU A 392 14.84 7.07 -3.55
C GLU A 392 13.59 6.47 -4.21
N LYS A 393 12.66 7.32 -4.63
CA LYS A 393 11.41 6.89 -5.30
C LYS A 393 11.67 6.05 -6.55
N SER A 394 12.71 6.38 -7.30
CA SER A 394 13.17 5.63 -8.47
C SER A 394 13.62 4.20 -8.15
N ASP A 395 14.09 3.96 -6.92
CA ASP A 395 14.60 2.65 -6.50
C ASP A 395 13.46 1.66 -6.18
N LEU A 396 12.25 2.16 -5.89
CA LEU A 396 11.09 1.31 -5.62
C LEU A 396 10.77 0.41 -6.83
N PHE A 397 10.51 1.03 -7.96
CA PHE A 397 10.18 0.27 -9.19
C PHE A 397 11.36 -0.52 -9.71
N LYS A 398 12.56 0.05 -9.67
CA LYS A 398 13.79 -0.64 -10.02
C LYS A 398 14.01 -1.87 -9.15
N GLY A 399 13.79 -1.76 -7.84
CA GLY A 399 13.88 -2.88 -6.90
C GLY A 399 12.88 -4.00 -7.23
N ILE A 400 11.63 -3.66 -7.53
CA ILE A 400 10.59 -4.62 -7.92
C ILE A 400 10.93 -5.29 -9.26
N VAL A 401 11.41 -4.52 -10.24
CA VAL A 401 11.76 -5.03 -11.58
C VAL A 401 12.96 -5.97 -11.53
N MET A 402 14.00 -5.60 -10.77
CA MET A 402 15.27 -6.35 -10.71
C MET A 402 15.26 -7.44 -9.64
N GLY A 403 14.57 -7.23 -8.52
CA GLY A 403 14.58 -8.12 -7.35
C GLY A 403 13.28 -8.90 -7.12
N GLY A 404 12.22 -8.63 -7.89
CA GLY A 404 10.90 -9.23 -7.76
C GLY A 404 10.04 -8.51 -6.73
N VAL A 405 10.39 -8.53 -5.46
CA VAL A 405 9.72 -7.79 -4.38
C VAL A 405 10.78 -7.22 -3.44
N LEU A 406 10.45 -6.14 -2.77
CA LEU A 406 11.32 -5.56 -1.76
C LEU A 406 11.24 -6.38 -0.45
N PRO A 407 12.29 -6.38 0.36
CA PRO A 407 12.23 -6.90 1.73
C PRO A 407 11.08 -6.24 2.50
N ARG A 408 10.52 -6.97 3.46
CA ARG A 408 9.45 -6.44 4.32
C ARG A 408 9.93 -5.21 5.08
N LYS A 409 9.00 -4.25 5.26
CA LYS A 409 9.34 -3.04 6.01
C LYS A 409 10.55 -2.28 5.43
N THR A 410 10.67 -2.26 4.10
CA THR A 410 11.71 -1.49 3.41
C THR A 410 11.46 0.00 3.56
N PHE A 411 10.19 0.42 3.40
CA PHE A 411 9.80 1.82 3.44
C PHE A 411 8.39 1.99 4.05
N SER A 412 8.07 3.20 4.46
CA SER A 412 6.73 3.67 4.77
C SER A 412 6.35 4.81 3.83
N MET A 413 5.08 4.89 3.47
CA MET A 413 4.52 6.03 2.75
C MET A 413 3.58 6.80 3.67
N GLY A 414 4.07 7.90 4.22
CA GLY A 414 3.33 8.74 5.14
C GLY A 414 3.04 8.10 6.50
N HIS A 415 2.52 8.91 7.41
CA HIS A 415 2.07 8.48 8.73
C HIS A 415 0.72 7.76 8.70
N ALA A 416 0.29 7.16 9.81
CA ALA A 416 -0.95 6.39 9.87
C ALA A 416 -2.18 7.22 9.50
N GLU A 417 -2.23 8.48 9.91
CA GLU A 417 -3.30 9.43 9.60
C GLU A 417 -3.32 9.85 8.12
N GLU A 418 -2.20 9.71 7.41
CA GLU A 418 -2.03 10.07 6.00
C GLU A 418 -2.37 8.89 5.06
N LYS A 419 -2.60 7.71 5.60
CA LYS A 419 -3.03 6.53 4.84
C LYS A 419 -4.40 6.77 4.21
N ARG A 420 -4.75 5.93 3.24
CA ARG A 420 -6.01 6.09 2.55
C ARG A 420 -7.21 5.94 3.51
N TYR A 421 -8.22 6.80 3.31
CA TYR A 421 -9.53 6.69 3.94
C TYR A 421 -10.49 6.00 2.98
N TYR A 422 -11.40 5.23 3.54
CA TYR A 422 -12.48 4.61 2.78
C TYR A 422 -13.52 5.66 2.41
N MET A 423 -13.70 5.93 1.14
CA MET A 423 -14.66 6.92 0.65
C MET A 423 -15.66 6.30 -0.33
N GLU A 424 -15.17 5.51 -1.26
CA GLU A 424 -15.93 4.92 -2.34
C GLU A 424 -16.29 3.47 -2.02
N CYS A 425 -17.41 3.02 -2.58
CA CYS A 425 -17.84 1.64 -2.52
C CYS A 425 -18.07 1.07 -3.91
N ARG A 426 -18.02 -0.25 -4.05
CA ARG A 426 -18.40 -0.96 -5.27
C ARG A 426 -19.06 -2.28 -4.93
N ASN A 427 -20.14 -2.63 -5.69
CA ASN A 427 -20.74 -3.95 -5.58
C ASN A 427 -19.79 -5.00 -6.19
N ILE A 428 -19.53 -6.08 -5.44
CA ILE A 428 -18.69 -7.21 -5.85
C ILE A 428 -19.44 -8.54 -5.96
N LEU A 429 -20.72 -8.59 -5.58
CA LEU A 429 -21.57 -9.72 -5.88
C LEU A 429 -22.04 -9.61 -7.33
N GLY A 430 -22.13 -10.74 -8.02
CA GLY A 430 -22.82 -10.81 -9.28
C GLY A 430 -24.32 -10.47 -9.09
N GLU A 431 -24.97 -9.97 -10.14
CA GLU A 431 -26.43 -9.92 -10.17
C GLU A 431 -26.95 -11.36 -10.08
N GLU A 432 -27.94 -11.57 -9.21
CA GLU A 432 -28.69 -12.81 -9.15
C GLU A 432 -29.57 -12.97 -10.40
#